data_c1d1e55a7638df34ce09901365d092b6
#
_entry.id   c1d1e55a7638df34ce09901365d092b6
#
_cell.length_a   1.000
_cell.length_b   1.000
_cell.length_c   1.000
_cell.angle_alpha   90.00
_cell.angle_beta   90.00
_cell.angle_gamma   90.00
#
_symmetry.space_group_name_H-M   'P 1'
#
loop_
_entity.id
_entity.type
_entity.pdbx_description
1 polymer ?
#
loop_
_entity_poly.entity_id
_entity_poly.type
_entity_poly.pdbx_seq_one_letter_code
_entity_poly.pdbx_strand_id
1 'polypeptide(L)'
;MFIRLYHFSYGSSSDIIAVITGKRRAPKEAAARIHTVERRAGRRPVRAAASEEMKRGGSGKENRKVKVLIIGGVAAGTKVAAKLKREDFGADVTILTMGKDISYAGCGLPYYVGDVIRDRKQLIVNTPDSFEKLTGVRVVTETEAVKVNRQEKTVEAVSTVTGEHSVYGYDKLVIATGASPIKPPLEGMDLEGVFFMRTPEDAITLRERIEAGDVKRAGVVGGGFIGLEVAENLLAQGIKVSVIDMAPHVLPGFDPEMAEYVEEHLADKGIMTFTGTRLEGFLGEGRLEKVQTSRRAMKADLAVLSIGIRPNTGFLADSGIELMPNKTVKVDAYFRTSDENIYAVGDCATVTNRETGQPAWSPMGSSANIEGRLLAKTLAGGGQPYPGVLQTAVCRLPGLNAGRTGLSQEQAKAAGYDPVSVVTVVDDKAHYYPGAGNFIVKMTADRATGKFLGIQVLGPGAVDKMVDIAVTALTLKASLADLENMDLAYAPPFSTAIHPFVHTVNILLNKMSGAFETMTPEEFAAGAAGEYQIVDAAVQPSLKNVPYLDLTKIDGPVDGFDKDAKLLLVCTKGKRAYMVQNRLKYFGYTNTKVLEGGATFNRVEEDE
;
A
#
# COMPACT_ATOMS: atom_id res chain seq x y z
N MET A 1 40.17 -32.04 -11.61
CA MET A 1 39.75 -31.44 -12.86
C MET A 1 39.65 -29.91 -12.62
N PHE A 2 40.59 -29.19 -13.20
CA PHE A 2 40.90 -27.79 -12.85
C PHE A 2 39.82 -26.83 -13.38
N ILE A 3 39.30 -25.95 -12.53
CA ILE A 3 38.52 -24.78 -12.93
C ILE A 3 39.41 -23.55 -12.81
N ARG A 4 39.71 -22.92 -13.95
CA ARG A 4 40.40 -21.63 -14.05
C ARG A 4 39.44 -20.49 -13.69
N LEU A 5 39.84 -19.71 -12.70
CA LEU A 5 39.28 -18.40 -12.37
C LEU A 5 39.74 -17.37 -13.42
N TYR A 6 38.80 -16.65 -14.01
CA TYR A 6 39.09 -15.43 -14.76
C TYR A 6 38.68 -14.21 -13.92
N HIS A 7 39.70 -13.43 -13.59
CA HIS A 7 39.51 -12.06 -13.09
C HIS A 7 39.15 -11.16 -14.27
N PHE A 8 38.05 -10.40 -14.13
CA PHE A 8 37.78 -9.24 -14.97
C PHE A 8 37.92 -7.97 -14.13
N SER A 9 38.89 -7.14 -14.51
CA SER A 9 39.06 -5.77 -14.03
C SER A 9 38.19 -4.82 -14.87
N TYR A 10 37.50 -3.90 -14.21
CA TYR A 10 36.73 -2.82 -14.84
C TYR A 10 37.63 -1.81 -15.53
N GLY A 11 37.47 -1.63 -16.84
CA GLY A 11 38.02 -0.54 -17.64
C GLY A 11 36.91 0.26 -18.27
N SER A 12 37.13 1.56 -18.35
CA SER A 12 36.21 2.66 -18.69
C SER A 12 35.40 2.52 -20.00
N SER A 13 34.20 3.04 -19.97
CA SER A 13 33.25 3.20 -21.06
C SER A 13 33.76 4.07 -22.20
N SER A 14 34.06 3.50 -23.37
CA SER A 14 34.06 4.19 -24.67
C SER A 14 34.15 3.34 -25.94
N ASP A 15 34.05 2.00 -25.91
CA ASP A 15 34.18 1.17 -27.12
C ASP A 15 33.12 0.08 -27.25
N ILE A 16 31.85 0.46 -27.44
CA ILE A 16 30.78 -0.44 -27.92
C ILE A 16 29.94 0.26 -28.99
N ILE A 17 30.53 0.58 -30.12
CA ILE A 17 29.84 0.80 -31.40
C ILE A 17 30.80 0.40 -32.52
N ALA A 18 30.92 -0.85 -32.84
CA ALA A 18 31.41 -1.36 -34.14
C ALA A 18 31.53 -2.89 -34.16
N VAL A 19 30.45 -3.66 -34.10
CA VAL A 19 30.44 -5.04 -34.68
C VAL A 19 28.96 -5.45 -34.91
N ILE A 20 28.27 -4.85 -35.84
CA ILE A 20 27.12 -5.49 -36.55
C ILE A 20 27.10 -4.96 -37.99
N THR A 21 28.08 -5.37 -38.79
CA THR A 21 27.94 -5.44 -40.25
C THR A 21 28.84 -6.55 -40.78
N GLY A 22 28.30 -7.72 -40.90
CA GLY A 22 28.97 -8.85 -41.49
C GLY A 22 28.01 -9.78 -42.20
N LYS A 23 27.75 -9.49 -43.48
CA LYS A 23 27.03 -10.41 -44.41
C LYS A 23 27.70 -11.75 -44.46
N ARG A 24 26.99 -12.84 -44.25
CA ARG A 24 27.26 -14.14 -44.88
C ARG A 24 25.99 -14.84 -45.37
N ARG A 25 26.07 -15.34 -46.59
CA ARG A 25 25.05 -15.98 -47.41
C ARG A 25 24.60 -17.33 -46.83
N ALA A 26 23.31 -17.64 -47.05
CA ALA A 26 22.70 -18.97 -46.81
C ALA A 26 23.08 -19.99 -47.90
N PRO A 27 23.06 -21.30 -47.59
CA PRO A 27 22.77 -22.34 -48.59
C PRO A 27 21.31 -22.79 -48.50
N LYS A 28 20.76 -23.09 -49.68
CA LYS A 28 19.43 -23.66 -49.96
C LYS A 28 19.42 -25.16 -49.64
N GLU A 29 18.19 -25.64 -49.42
CA GLU A 29 17.68 -27.01 -49.54
C GLU A 29 17.41 -27.76 -48.25
N ALA A 30 16.09 -27.83 -47.93
CA ALA A 30 15.36 -29.10 -47.73
C ALA A 30 13.89 -28.79 -47.41
N ALA A 31 13.04 -29.02 -48.42
CA ALA A 31 11.60 -29.06 -48.24
C ALA A 31 11.18 -30.48 -47.81
N ALA A 32 10.42 -30.61 -46.72
CA ALA A 32 9.65 -31.82 -46.44
C ALA A 32 8.38 -31.47 -45.65
N ARG A 33 7.29 -31.61 -46.33
CA ARG A 33 5.89 -31.97 -45.99
C ARG A 33 5.52 -31.96 -44.48
N ILE A 34 4.59 -31.09 -44.11
CA ILE A 34 3.70 -31.31 -42.99
C ILE A 34 2.25 -31.16 -43.46
N HIS A 35 1.48 -32.22 -43.19
CA HIS A 35 0.06 -32.36 -43.52
C HIS A 35 -0.81 -31.37 -42.77
N THR A 36 -1.65 -30.68 -43.51
CA THR A 36 -2.79 -29.87 -43.07
C THR A 36 -3.88 -30.75 -42.48
N VAL A 37 -4.27 -30.47 -41.22
CA VAL A 37 -5.55 -30.91 -40.67
C VAL A 37 -6.41 -29.67 -40.47
N GLU A 38 -7.36 -29.46 -41.36
CA GLU A 38 -8.42 -28.46 -41.22
C GLU A 38 -9.37 -28.85 -40.08
N ARG A 39 -9.50 -27.99 -39.07
CA ARG A 39 -10.70 -27.96 -38.22
C ARG A 39 -11.42 -26.63 -38.45
N ARG A 40 -12.57 -26.72 -39.08
CA ARG A 40 -13.58 -25.67 -39.19
C ARG A 40 -14.04 -25.24 -37.78
N ALA A 41 -13.82 -24.00 -37.43
CA ALA A 41 -14.61 -23.30 -36.41
C ALA A 41 -14.94 -21.90 -36.96
N GLY A 42 -16.19 -21.68 -37.28
CA GLY A 42 -16.70 -20.46 -37.88
C GLY A 42 -16.57 -19.28 -36.94
N ARG A 43 -15.82 -18.28 -37.33
CA ARG A 43 -15.93 -16.92 -36.83
C ARG A 43 -16.29 -16.02 -38.00
N ARG A 44 -17.52 -15.48 -37.98
CA ARG A 44 -17.93 -14.39 -38.86
C ARG A 44 -17.07 -13.15 -38.58
N PRO A 45 -16.51 -12.50 -39.57
CA PRO A 45 -15.90 -11.20 -39.42
C PRO A 45 -17.01 -10.15 -39.42
N VAL A 46 -17.19 -9.46 -38.26
CA VAL A 46 -17.89 -8.19 -38.23
C VAL A 46 -16.83 -7.12 -38.49
N ARG A 47 -16.65 -6.75 -39.74
CA ARG A 47 -15.96 -5.50 -40.10
C ARG A 47 -16.32 -5.08 -41.54
N ALA A 48 -16.42 -3.72 -41.63
CA ALA A 48 -16.50 -2.97 -42.90
C ALA A 48 -17.89 -2.74 -43.48
N ALA A 49 -18.71 -1.93 -42.79
CA ALA A 49 -19.77 -1.14 -43.43
C ALA A 49 -20.03 0.14 -42.59
N ALA A 50 -19.07 1.01 -42.42
CA ALA A 50 -19.26 2.36 -41.86
C ALA A 50 -18.11 3.32 -42.23
N SER A 51 -17.63 3.32 -43.44
CA SER A 51 -16.60 4.28 -43.85
C SER A 51 -16.80 4.95 -45.21
N GLU A 52 -18.00 4.92 -45.81
CA GLU A 52 -18.25 5.61 -47.10
C GLU A 52 -19.43 6.58 -47.13
N GLU A 53 -20.18 6.79 -46.05
CA GLU A 53 -21.29 7.77 -46.03
C GLU A 53 -21.02 9.08 -45.27
N MET A 54 -19.78 9.38 -44.89
CA MET A 54 -19.48 10.63 -44.17
C MET A 54 -18.59 11.60 -44.91
N LYS A 55 -18.81 11.71 -46.23
CA LYS A 55 -18.25 12.78 -47.07
C LYS A 55 -19.33 13.37 -47.98
N ARG A 56 -20.22 14.15 -47.46
CA ARG A 56 -20.95 15.25 -48.14
C ARG A 56 -22.00 15.85 -47.17
N GLY A 57 -21.68 16.98 -46.59
CA GLY A 57 -22.58 17.74 -45.73
C GLY A 57 -21.81 18.87 -45.02
N GLY A 58 -21.21 19.77 -45.81
CA GLY A 58 -20.62 20.99 -45.28
C GLY A 58 -21.73 21.93 -44.80
N SER A 59 -21.89 22.11 -43.51
CA SER A 59 -22.38 23.35 -42.90
C SER A 59 -21.41 23.67 -41.77
N GLY A 60 -20.74 24.81 -41.87
CA GLY A 60 -19.75 25.30 -40.92
C GLY A 60 -20.34 25.50 -39.52
N LYS A 61 -20.39 24.45 -38.74
CA LYS A 61 -20.35 24.55 -37.29
C LYS A 61 -18.85 24.52 -36.98
N GLU A 62 -18.30 25.65 -36.57
CA GLU A 62 -17.05 25.69 -35.84
C GLU A 62 -17.17 24.59 -34.75
N ASN A 63 -16.27 23.61 -34.84
CA ASN A 63 -16.26 22.48 -33.88
C ASN A 63 -15.78 23.06 -32.55
N ARG A 64 -16.72 23.64 -31.77
CA ARG A 64 -16.43 24.24 -30.44
C ARG A 64 -15.71 23.21 -29.61
N LYS A 65 -14.45 23.47 -29.32
CA LYS A 65 -13.63 22.62 -28.44
C LYS A 65 -14.29 22.52 -27.06
N VAL A 66 -14.45 21.31 -26.53
CA VAL A 66 -14.97 21.09 -25.18
C VAL A 66 -13.97 21.66 -24.18
N LYS A 67 -14.42 22.58 -23.34
CA LYS A 67 -13.62 23.19 -22.27
C LYS A 67 -13.67 22.32 -21.03
N VAL A 68 -12.53 21.76 -20.64
CA VAL A 68 -12.38 20.97 -19.44
C VAL A 68 -11.55 21.76 -18.43
N LEU A 69 -12.21 22.13 -17.32
CA LEU A 69 -11.56 22.79 -16.20
C LEU A 69 -11.26 21.75 -15.12
N ILE A 70 -10.02 21.72 -14.63
CA ILE A 70 -9.57 20.80 -13.59
C ILE A 70 -9.11 21.62 -12.39
N ILE A 71 -9.68 21.36 -11.21
CA ILE A 71 -9.26 22.00 -9.96
C ILE A 71 -8.34 21.04 -9.21
N GLY A 72 -7.06 21.38 -9.13
CA GLY A 72 -6.01 20.57 -8.50
C GLY A 72 -4.96 20.06 -9.49
N GLY A 73 -3.70 20.34 -9.22
CA GLY A 73 -2.55 20.15 -10.13
C GLY A 73 -1.52 19.10 -9.66
N VAL A 74 -1.89 18.11 -8.82
CA VAL A 74 -0.90 17.14 -8.33
C VAL A 74 -1.11 15.76 -9.00
N ALA A 75 -1.51 14.72 -8.29
CA ALA A 75 -1.54 13.35 -8.82
C ALA A 75 -2.72 13.12 -9.79
N ALA A 76 -3.96 13.26 -9.32
CA ALA A 76 -5.15 12.96 -10.11
C ALA A 76 -5.35 13.96 -11.24
N GLY A 77 -5.31 15.28 -10.95
CA GLY A 77 -5.60 16.32 -11.93
C GLY A 77 -4.63 16.36 -13.09
N THR A 78 -3.32 16.28 -12.83
CA THR A 78 -2.30 16.19 -13.89
C THR A 78 -2.43 14.92 -14.71
N LYS A 79 -2.81 13.79 -14.08
CA LYS A 79 -3.07 12.54 -14.79
C LYS A 79 -4.29 12.64 -15.71
N VAL A 80 -5.40 13.24 -15.25
CA VAL A 80 -6.58 13.51 -16.10
C VAL A 80 -6.18 14.37 -17.29
N ALA A 81 -5.55 15.51 -17.04
CA ALA A 81 -5.16 16.47 -18.07
C ALA A 81 -4.26 15.85 -19.14
N ALA A 82 -3.12 15.29 -18.73
CA ALA A 82 -2.16 14.70 -19.65
C ALA A 82 -2.71 13.47 -20.39
N LYS A 83 -3.57 12.65 -19.76
CA LYS A 83 -4.19 11.51 -20.44
C LYS A 83 -5.28 11.96 -21.40
N LEU A 84 -6.12 12.95 -21.03
CA LEU A 84 -7.15 13.49 -21.90
C LEU A 84 -6.54 14.08 -23.18
N LYS A 85 -5.45 14.83 -23.07
CA LYS A 85 -4.73 15.35 -24.25
C LYS A 85 -4.15 14.25 -25.16
N ARG A 86 -3.90 13.05 -24.64
CA ARG A 86 -3.51 11.88 -25.45
C ARG A 86 -4.69 11.16 -26.08
N GLU A 87 -5.88 11.22 -25.48
CA GLU A 87 -7.11 10.67 -26.07
C GLU A 87 -7.73 11.64 -27.09
N ASP A 88 -7.75 12.94 -26.75
CA ASP A 88 -8.24 14.03 -27.60
C ASP A 88 -7.29 15.23 -27.51
N PHE A 89 -6.37 15.33 -28.47
CA PHE A 89 -5.43 16.47 -28.54
C PHE A 89 -6.12 17.82 -28.73
N GLY A 90 -7.33 17.81 -29.32
CA GLY A 90 -8.12 19.03 -29.57
C GLY A 90 -8.81 19.60 -28.33
N ALA A 91 -8.95 18.83 -27.25
CA ALA A 91 -9.61 19.30 -26.02
C ALA A 91 -8.93 20.56 -25.45
N ASP A 92 -9.73 21.54 -25.02
CA ASP A 92 -9.27 22.75 -24.32
C ASP A 92 -9.23 22.46 -22.81
N VAL A 93 -8.02 22.22 -22.27
CA VAL A 93 -7.84 21.77 -20.89
C VAL A 93 -7.07 22.82 -20.10
N THR A 94 -7.66 23.25 -18.99
CA THR A 94 -7.03 24.17 -18.02
C THR A 94 -7.00 23.53 -16.64
N ILE A 95 -5.85 23.59 -15.95
CA ILE A 95 -5.69 23.24 -14.54
C ILE A 95 -5.62 24.53 -13.72
N LEU A 96 -6.42 24.62 -12.66
CA LEU A 96 -6.28 25.61 -11.59
C LEU A 96 -5.68 24.91 -10.36
N THR A 97 -4.68 25.51 -9.74
CA THR A 97 -4.10 24.96 -8.50
C THR A 97 -3.70 26.08 -7.53
N MET A 98 -4.01 25.89 -6.25
CA MET A 98 -3.73 26.84 -5.17
C MET A 98 -2.22 27.00 -4.92
N GLY A 99 -1.44 25.92 -5.05
CA GLY A 99 0.01 25.95 -4.84
C GLY A 99 0.79 26.46 -6.05
N LYS A 100 2.05 26.85 -5.82
CA LYS A 100 3.02 27.22 -6.86
C LYS A 100 3.51 26.01 -7.67
N ASP A 101 3.57 24.84 -7.03
CA ASP A 101 4.09 23.60 -7.60
C ASP A 101 2.97 22.67 -8.07
N ILE A 102 3.20 21.99 -9.17
CA ILE A 102 2.34 20.91 -9.69
C ILE A 102 3.14 19.59 -9.76
N SER A 103 2.42 18.49 -9.92
CA SER A 103 3.05 17.20 -10.24
C SER A 103 4.23 16.86 -9.33
N TYR A 104 4.13 17.15 -8.02
CA TYR A 104 5.18 16.84 -7.07
C TYR A 104 5.03 15.45 -6.45
N ALA A 105 6.16 14.91 -5.96
CA ALA A 105 6.27 13.58 -5.36
C ALA A 105 5.85 13.58 -3.89
N GLY A 106 4.54 13.68 -3.58
CA GLY A 106 4.04 13.69 -2.21
C GLY A 106 4.50 12.51 -1.35
N CYS A 107 4.58 11.30 -1.93
CA CYS A 107 5.10 10.12 -1.23
C CYS A 107 6.64 10.13 -1.06
N GLY A 108 7.35 11.04 -1.72
CA GLY A 108 8.81 11.20 -1.58
C GLY A 108 9.24 12.10 -0.43
N LEU A 109 8.30 12.83 0.18
CA LEU A 109 8.60 13.87 1.19
C LEU A 109 9.32 13.32 2.43
N PRO A 110 8.89 12.21 3.07
CA PRO A 110 9.61 11.63 4.19
C PRO A 110 11.04 11.23 3.82
N TYR A 111 11.25 10.70 2.63
CA TYR A 111 12.57 10.27 2.13
C TYR A 111 13.50 11.44 1.79
N TYR A 112 12.93 12.61 1.45
CA TYR A 112 13.70 13.84 1.33
C TYR A 112 14.16 14.35 2.70
N VAL A 113 13.32 14.27 3.72
CA VAL A 113 13.68 14.60 5.11
C VAL A 113 14.78 13.68 5.62
N GLY A 114 14.74 12.38 5.26
CA GLY A 114 15.76 11.38 5.64
C GLY A 114 17.03 11.39 4.79
N ASP A 115 17.25 12.38 3.91
CA ASP A 115 18.42 12.48 2.99
C ASP A 115 18.56 11.31 2.01
N VAL A 116 17.52 10.50 1.81
CA VAL A 116 17.46 9.46 0.77
C VAL A 116 17.29 10.12 -0.60
N ILE A 117 16.35 11.07 -0.70
CA ILE A 117 16.21 12.00 -1.83
C ILE A 117 16.97 13.27 -1.46
N ARG A 118 18.09 13.55 -2.14
CA ARG A 118 19.00 14.64 -1.76
C ARG A 118 18.69 15.98 -2.39
N ASP A 119 18.28 15.97 -3.65
CA ASP A 119 18.00 17.21 -4.39
C ASP A 119 16.50 17.52 -4.34
N ARG A 120 16.15 18.69 -3.76
CA ARG A 120 14.76 19.18 -3.71
C ARG A 120 14.09 19.25 -5.08
N LYS A 121 14.85 19.41 -6.16
CA LYS A 121 14.32 19.43 -7.53
C LYS A 121 13.72 18.07 -7.92
N GLN A 122 14.15 16.97 -7.29
CA GLN A 122 13.59 15.64 -7.54
C GLN A 122 12.18 15.48 -6.95
N LEU A 123 11.78 16.35 -6.02
CA LEU A 123 10.40 16.39 -5.50
C LEU A 123 9.42 16.94 -6.54
N ILE A 124 9.87 17.76 -7.48
CA ILE A 124 9.02 18.37 -8.54
C ILE A 124 9.20 17.54 -9.81
N VAL A 125 8.22 16.72 -10.13
CA VAL A 125 8.27 15.85 -11.33
C VAL A 125 8.15 16.67 -12.62
N ASN A 126 7.24 17.66 -12.61
CA ASN A 126 7.10 18.62 -13.71
C ASN A 126 6.84 20.02 -13.16
N THR A 127 7.52 21.02 -13.69
CA THR A 127 7.15 22.43 -13.48
C THR A 127 5.91 22.77 -14.33
N PRO A 128 5.14 23.84 -13.99
CA PRO A 128 4.02 24.31 -14.81
C PRO A 128 4.41 24.46 -16.29
N ASP A 129 5.47 25.21 -16.58
CA ASP A 129 5.96 25.44 -17.95
C ASP A 129 6.33 24.16 -18.70
N SER A 130 7.00 23.23 -18.01
CA SER A 130 7.39 21.97 -18.64
C SER A 130 6.16 21.11 -18.94
N PHE A 131 5.17 21.10 -18.04
CA PHE A 131 3.92 20.38 -18.23
C PHE A 131 3.09 20.94 -19.38
N GLU A 132 2.97 22.28 -19.48
CA GLU A 132 2.30 22.94 -20.60
C GLU A 132 2.96 22.61 -21.95
N LYS A 133 4.29 22.70 -22.01
CA LYS A 133 5.06 22.37 -23.23
C LYS A 133 4.91 20.92 -23.66
N LEU A 134 4.88 19.99 -22.69
CA LEU A 134 4.76 18.55 -22.94
C LEU A 134 3.35 18.13 -23.34
N THR A 135 2.33 18.80 -22.82
CA THR A 135 0.94 18.33 -22.93
C THR A 135 0.02 19.25 -23.71
N GLY A 136 0.34 20.52 -23.82
CA GLY A 136 -0.56 21.56 -24.35
C GLY A 136 -1.71 21.89 -23.40
N VAL A 137 -1.57 21.60 -22.11
CA VAL A 137 -2.53 21.92 -21.05
C VAL A 137 -2.16 23.27 -20.45
N ARG A 138 -3.11 24.21 -20.35
CA ARG A 138 -2.89 25.46 -19.62
C ARG A 138 -2.86 25.20 -18.11
N VAL A 139 -1.86 25.72 -17.42
CA VAL A 139 -1.72 25.60 -15.95
C VAL A 139 -1.76 27.00 -15.32
N VAL A 140 -2.68 27.20 -14.37
CA VAL A 140 -2.80 28.43 -13.59
C VAL A 140 -2.52 28.07 -12.13
N THR A 141 -1.35 28.47 -11.65
CA THR A 141 -0.89 28.26 -10.28
C THR A 141 -1.34 29.39 -9.37
N GLU A 142 -1.14 29.23 -8.05
CA GLU A 142 -1.41 30.25 -7.03
C GLU A 142 -2.83 30.82 -7.14
N THR A 143 -3.78 29.93 -7.51
CA THR A 143 -5.17 30.30 -7.77
C THR A 143 -6.09 29.29 -7.08
N GLU A 144 -6.79 29.74 -6.04
CA GLU A 144 -7.71 28.94 -5.24
C GLU A 144 -9.13 29.05 -5.80
N ALA A 145 -9.75 27.91 -6.09
CA ALA A 145 -11.16 27.84 -6.44
C ALA A 145 -12.01 27.98 -5.15
N VAL A 146 -12.87 29.00 -5.10
CA VAL A 146 -13.64 29.36 -3.90
C VAL A 146 -15.11 29.05 -4.01
N LYS A 147 -15.67 28.93 -5.24
CA LYS A 147 -17.07 28.63 -5.45
C LYS A 147 -17.35 28.02 -6.83
N VAL A 148 -18.31 27.09 -6.88
CA VAL A 148 -18.81 26.50 -8.13
C VAL A 148 -20.24 26.94 -8.38
N ASN A 149 -20.50 27.57 -9.53
CA ASN A 149 -21.84 27.86 -10.03
C ASN A 149 -22.21 26.84 -11.12
N ARG A 150 -23.05 25.87 -10.78
CA ARG A 150 -23.47 24.79 -11.70
C ARG A 150 -24.37 25.30 -12.84
N GLN A 151 -25.22 26.29 -12.56
CA GLN A 151 -26.18 26.81 -13.55
C GLN A 151 -25.48 27.57 -14.65
N GLU A 152 -24.52 28.42 -14.29
CA GLU A 152 -23.72 29.21 -15.23
C GLU A 152 -22.50 28.44 -15.77
N LYS A 153 -22.22 27.26 -15.22
CA LYS A 153 -21.01 26.46 -15.51
C LYS A 153 -19.73 27.28 -15.34
N THR A 154 -19.59 27.92 -14.17
CA THR A 154 -18.43 28.74 -13.83
C THR A 154 -17.84 28.34 -12.48
N VAL A 155 -16.54 28.62 -12.32
CA VAL A 155 -15.82 28.54 -11.05
C VAL A 155 -15.26 29.91 -10.72
N GLU A 156 -15.60 30.43 -9.56
CA GLU A 156 -14.99 31.62 -9.00
C GLU A 156 -13.67 31.21 -8.32
N ALA A 157 -12.62 31.97 -8.59
CA ALA A 157 -11.29 31.70 -8.04
C ALA A 157 -10.62 32.99 -7.59
N VAL A 158 -9.69 32.87 -6.63
CA VAL A 158 -8.93 33.98 -6.04
C VAL A 158 -7.45 33.67 -6.12
N SER A 159 -6.67 34.65 -6.56
CA SER A 159 -5.21 34.56 -6.52
C SER A 159 -4.74 34.53 -5.04
N THR A 160 -3.96 33.51 -4.67
CA THR A 160 -3.40 33.39 -3.31
C THR A 160 -2.28 34.39 -3.06
N VAL A 161 -1.76 35.07 -4.10
CA VAL A 161 -0.70 36.07 -4.01
C VAL A 161 -1.26 37.49 -4.00
N THR A 162 -2.19 37.80 -4.91
CA THR A 162 -2.68 39.18 -5.08
C THR A 162 -4.07 39.41 -4.49
N GLY A 163 -4.83 38.34 -4.17
CA GLY A 163 -6.22 38.45 -3.78
C GLY A 163 -7.19 38.78 -4.92
N GLU A 164 -6.72 38.83 -6.18
CA GLU A 164 -7.55 39.16 -7.34
C GLU A 164 -8.57 38.04 -7.62
N HIS A 165 -9.82 38.44 -7.88
CA HIS A 165 -10.90 37.52 -8.23
C HIS A 165 -10.95 37.28 -9.74
N SER A 166 -11.19 36.03 -10.12
CA SER A 166 -11.35 35.60 -11.50
C SER A 166 -12.45 34.57 -11.64
N VAL A 167 -13.03 34.44 -12.85
CA VAL A 167 -14.09 33.50 -13.16
C VAL A 167 -13.69 32.65 -14.36
N TYR A 168 -13.80 31.34 -14.20
CA TYR A 168 -13.45 30.34 -15.23
C TYR A 168 -14.70 29.56 -15.66
N GLY A 169 -15.04 29.63 -16.95
CA GLY A 169 -16.14 28.86 -17.53
C GLY A 169 -15.70 27.46 -17.96
N TYR A 170 -16.59 26.48 -17.88
CA TYR A 170 -16.33 25.10 -18.28
C TYR A 170 -17.51 24.46 -19.03
N ASP A 171 -17.23 23.48 -19.88
CA ASP A 171 -18.20 22.51 -20.37
C ASP A 171 -18.21 21.25 -19.47
N LYS A 172 -17.02 20.83 -18.98
CA LYS A 172 -16.81 19.76 -18.01
C LYS A 172 -15.87 20.23 -16.89
N LEU A 173 -16.24 19.96 -15.64
CA LEU A 173 -15.44 20.29 -14.46
C LEU A 173 -14.91 19.01 -13.81
N VAL A 174 -13.63 19.01 -13.45
CA VAL A 174 -13.01 17.93 -12.68
C VAL A 174 -12.52 18.47 -11.35
N ILE A 175 -13.04 17.92 -10.26
CA ILE A 175 -12.61 18.20 -8.89
C ILE A 175 -11.51 17.20 -8.55
N ALA A 176 -10.28 17.67 -8.41
CA ALA A 176 -9.09 16.89 -8.07
C ALA A 176 -8.27 17.58 -6.97
N THR A 177 -8.98 18.25 -6.06
CA THR A 177 -8.43 19.13 -5.01
C THR A 177 -7.69 18.40 -3.91
N GLY A 178 -7.77 17.07 -3.87
CA GLY A 178 -7.09 16.26 -2.89
C GLY A 178 -7.59 16.48 -1.46
N ALA A 179 -6.67 16.40 -0.50
CA ALA A 179 -6.95 16.55 0.91
C ALA A 179 -5.81 17.30 1.61
N SER A 180 -6.11 17.92 2.74
CA SER A 180 -5.16 18.64 3.59
C SER A 180 -5.02 17.97 4.95
N PRO A 181 -3.87 18.11 5.65
CA PRO A 181 -3.70 17.60 7.01
C PRO A 181 -4.75 18.17 7.96
N ILE A 182 -5.21 17.34 8.88
CA ILE A 182 -6.05 17.80 9.98
C ILE A 182 -5.22 18.66 10.91
N LYS A 183 -5.66 19.91 11.12
CA LYS A 183 -5.10 20.84 12.09
C LYS A 183 -6.04 20.91 13.29
N PRO A 184 -5.75 20.21 14.40
CA PRO A 184 -6.61 20.24 15.58
C PRO A 184 -6.51 21.60 16.27
N PRO A 185 -7.59 22.11 16.86
CA PRO A 185 -7.57 23.39 17.59
C PRO A 185 -6.97 23.18 19.00
N LEU A 186 -5.66 22.92 19.06
CA LEU A 186 -4.91 22.68 20.29
C LEU A 186 -3.95 23.83 20.57
N GLU A 187 -3.61 24.00 21.84
CA GLU A 187 -2.64 25.00 22.28
C GLU A 187 -1.24 24.67 21.73
N GLY A 188 -0.49 25.67 21.33
CA GLY A 188 0.88 25.58 20.87
C GLY A 188 1.05 25.07 19.42
N MET A 189 -0.01 25.02 18.63
CA MET A 189 0.05 24.60 17.22
C MET A 189 0.92 25.52 16.34
N ASP A 190 1.09 26.77 16.75
CA ASP A 190 1.88 27.79 16.04
C ASP A 190 3.32 27.92 16.57
N LEU A 191 3.74 27.07 17.51
CA LEU A 191 5.12 27.07 18.01
C LEU A 191 6.10 26.66 16.90
N GLU A 192 7.25 27.33 16.86
CA GLU A 192 8.37 26.87 16.03
C GLU A 192 8.74 25.42 16.40
N GLY A 193 8.84 24.54 15.42
CA GLY A 193 9.13 23.12 15.63
C GLY A 193 7.90 22.21 15.51
N VAL A 194 6.71 22.75 15.24
CA VAL A 194 5.51 21.96 14.92
C VAL A 194 5.32 21.91 13.40
N PHE A 195 5.34 20.72 12.80
CA PHE A 195 5.33 20.50 11.37
C PHE A 195 4.19 19.59 10.93
N PHE A 196 3.87 19.68 9.63
CA PHE A 196 3.05 18.72 8.91
C PHE A 196 3.89 18.04 7.81
N MET A 197 3.31 17.05 7.11
CA MET A 197 3.97 16.35 6.00
C MET A 197 2.99 16.18 4.85
N ARG A 198 2.84 17.19 4.01
CA ARG A 198 1.91 17.17 2.88
C ARG A 198 2.46 17.80 1.60
N THR A 199 3.18 18.90 1.70
CA THR A 199 3.69 19.68 0.57
C THR A 199 5.21 19.63 0.50
N PRO A 200 5.83 19.94 -0.65
CA PRO A 200 7.28 20.08 -0.74
C PRO A 200 7.83 21.09 0.28
N GLU A 201 7.11 22.16 0.53
CA GLU A 201 7.49 23.19 1.50
C GLU A 201 7.57 22.65 2.93
N ASP A 202 6.59 21.80 3.33
CA ASP A 202 6.62 21.16 4.65
C ASP A 202 7.91 20.33 4.84
N ALA A 203 8.27 19.55 3.82
CA ALA A 203 9.46 18.69 3.86
C ALA A 203 10.76 19.50 3.82
N ILE A 204 10.80 20.58 3.04
CA ILE A 204 11.97 21.47 2.95
C ILE A 204 12.20 22.15 4.30
N THR A 205 11.18 22.77 4.88
CA THR A 205 11.28 23.47 6.16
C THR A 205 11.65 22.51 7.30
N LEU A 206 11.07 21.30 7.31
CA LEU A 206 11.42 20.28 8.30
C LEU A 206 12.89 19.84 8.14
N ARG A 207 13.36 19.62 6.91
CA ARG A 207 14.75 19.27 6.66
C ARG A 207 15.71 20.38 7.07
N GLU A 208 15.44 21.62 6.73
CA GLU A 208 16.24 22.79 7.15
C GLU A 208 16.32 22.87 8.69
N ARG A 209 15.21 22.59 9.39
CA ARG A 209 15.18 22.54 10.86
C ARG A 209 16.08 21.42 11.42
N ILE A 210 16.16 20.27 10.77
CA ILE A 210 17.03 19.16 11.18
C ILE A 210 18.50 19.50 10.90
N GLU A 211 18.79 20.07 9.73
CA GLU A 211 20.14 20.47 9.31
C GLU A 211 20.75 21.57 10.21
N ALA A 212 19.94 22.33 10.95
CA ALA A 212 20.41 23.26 11.99
C ALA A 212 21.16 22.56 13.14
N GLY A 213 21.00 21.23 13.30
CA GLY A 213 21.88 20.37 14.11
C GLY A 213 21.57 20.33 15.62
N ASP A 214 20.55 21.04 16.11
CA ASP A 214 20.17 21.06 17.52
C ASP A 214 18.98 20.16 17.88
N VAL A 215 18.39 19.48 16.91
CA VAL A 215 17.29 18.52 17.09
C VAL A 215 17.81 17.18 17.60
N LYS A 216 17.37 16.78 18.78
CA LYS A 216 17.76 15.50 19.42
C LYS A 216 16.58 14.56 19.60
N ARG A 217 15.36 15.10 19.74
CA ARG A 217 14.14 14.35 20.01
C ARG A 217 12.99 14.84 19.15
N ALA A 218 12.26 13.90 18.57
CA ALA A 218 11.08 14.18 17.78
C ALA A 218 9.86 13.44 18.32
N GLY A 219 8.71 14.13 18.32
CA GLY A 219 7.41 13.53 18.49
C GLY A 219 6.71 13.38 17.13
N VAL A 220 6.38 12.17 16.71
CA VAL A 220 5.54 11.93 15.55
C VAL A 220 4.14 11.59 16.04
N VAL A 221 3.16 12.44 15.73
CA VAL A 221 1.78 12.24 16.16
C VAL A 221 0.99 11.65 15.01
N GLY A 222 0.58 10.38 15.18
CA GLY A 222 -0.06 9.53 14.19
C GLY A 222 0.82 8.35 13.79
N GLY A 223 0.39 7.12 14.11
CA GLY A 223 1.04 5.84 13.80
C GLY A 223 0.59 5.22 12.47
N GLY A 224 0.04 6.03 11.54
CA GLY A 224 -0.27 5.60 10.17
C GLY A 224 0.97 5.56 9.28
N PHE A 225 0.80 5.16 8.02
CA PHE A 225 1.90 5.00 7.05
C PHE A 225 2.81 6.24 6.95
N ILE A 226 2.23 7.44 6.82
CA ILE A 226 3.00 8.69 6.71
C ILE A 226 3.83 8.92 7.98
N GLY A 227 3.21 8.78 9.15
CA GLY A 227 3.89 9.00 10.43
C GLY A 227 5.03 8.02 10.66
N LEU A 228 4.84 6.75 10.34
CA LEU A 228 5.88 5.73 10.50
C LEU A 228 7.04 5.91 9.50
N GLU A 229 6.76 6.30 8.25
CA GLU A 229 7.82 6.66 7.29
C GLU A 229 8.59 7.90 7.72
N VAL A 230 7.92 8.92 8.28
CA VAL A 230 8.60 10.07 8.89
C VAL A 230 9.46 9.63 10.07
N ALA A 231 8.93 8.76 10.95
CA ALA A 231 9.66 8.26 12.12
C ALA A 231 10.92 7.48 11.72
N GLU A 232 10.83 6.61 10.70
CA GLU A 232 11.98 5.88 10.12
C GLU A 232 13.06 6.85 9.62
N ASN A 233 12.65 7.86 8.85
CA ASN A 233 13.56 8.81 8.25
C ASN A 233 14.19 9.78 9.28
N LEU A 234 13.47 10.18 10.34
CA LEU A 234 14.04 10.94 11.45
C LEU A 234 15.04 10.11 12.27
N LEU A 235 14.73 8.83 12.52
CA LEU A 235 15.65 7.90 13.17
C LEU A 235 16.95 7.75 12.36
N ALA A 236 16.85 7.64 11.03
CA ALA A 236 18.01 7.55 10.13
C ALA A 236 18.92 8.79 10.20
N GLN A 237 18.39 9.97 10.60
CA GLN A 237 19.14 11.18 10.89
C GLN A 237 19.70 11.22 12.32
N GLY A 238 19.60 10.15 13.09
CA GLY A 238 20.12 10.05 14.46
C GLY A 238 19.24 10.70 15.52
N ILE A 239 18.01 11.07 15.20
CA ILE A 239 17.05 11.70 16.11
C ILE A 239 16.31 10.60 16.90
N LYS A 240 16.14 10.78 18.21
CA LYS A 240 15.31 9.89 19.04
C LYS A 240 13.85 10.16 18.77
N VAL A 241 13.11 9.16 18.33
CA VAL A 241 11.71 9.32 17.89
C VAL A 241 10.75 8.67 18.88
N SER A 242 9.66 9.36 19.17
CA SER A 242 8.48 8.82 19.85
C SER A 242 7.27 8.96 18.92
N VAL A 243 6.58 7.86 18.64
CA VAL A 243 5.32 7.84 17.89
C VAL A 243 4.17 7.84 18.90
N ILE A 244 3.23 8.76 18.74
CA ILE A 244 2.06 8.96 19.62
C ILE A 244 0.81 8.75 18.79
N ASP A 245 -0.07 7.82 19.17
CA ASP A 245 -1.34 7.62 18.48
C ASP A 245 -2.48 7.39 19.50
N MET A 246 -3.65 7.93 19.18
CA MET A 246 -4.86 7.70 19.97
C MET A 246 -5.49 6.32 19.70
N ALA A 247 -5.19 5.71 18.55
CA ALA A 247 -5.60 4.36 18.23
C ALA A 247 -4.91 3.33 19.13
N PRO A 248 -5.51 2.15 19.33
CA PRO A 248 -4.90 1.09 20.16
C PRO A 248 -3.59 0.56 19.56
N HIS A 249 -3.42 0.63 18.24
CA HIS A 249 -2.25 0.12 17.52
C HIS A 249 -1.83 1.05 16.40
N VAL A 250 -0.56 0.92 15.96
CA VAL A 250 -0.06 1.54 14.72
C VAL A 250 -0.58 0.80 13.48
N LEU A 251 -0.30 1.29 12.28
CA LEU A 251 -0.65 0.67 10.99
C LEU A 251 -2.16 0.38 10.85
N PRO A 252 -3.00 1.40 10.74
CA PRO A 252 -4.44 1.22 10.63
C PRO A 252 -4.80 0.28 9.46
N GLY A 253 -5.67 -0.69 9.75
CA GLY A 253 -6.12 -1.72 8.82
C GLY A 253 -5.29 -3.00 8.82
N PHE A 254 -4.20 -3.10 9.59
CA PHE A 254 -3.64 -4.37 10.02
C PHE A 254 -4.45 -4.95 11.18
N ASP A 255 -4.43 -6.27 11.34
CA ASP A 255 -4.99 -6.92 12.54
C ASP A 255 -4.09 -6.65 13.76
N PRO A 256 -4.65 -6.62 14.99
CA PRO A 256 -3.93 -6.17 16.19
C PRO A 256 -2.59 -6.86 16.41
N GLU A 257 -2.53 -8.19 16.34
CA GLU A 257 -1.33 -8.98 16.59
C GLU A 257 -0.20 -8.67 15.59
N MET A 258 -0.56 -8.32 14.34
CA MET A 258 0.42 -7.91 13.33
C MET A 258 0.97 -6.51 13.61
N ALA A 259 0.12 -5.62 14.11
CA ALA A 259 0.51 -4.26 14.50
C ALA A 259 1.36 -4.26 15.78
N GLU A 260 1.03 -5.08 16.78
CA GLU A 260 1.81 -5.29 18.00
C GLU A 260 3.23 -5.76 17.69
N TYR A 261 3.37 -6.74 16.79
CA TYR A 261 4.69 -7.18 16.34
C TYR A 261 5.52 -6.02 15.75
N VAL A 262 4.88 -5.13 14.99
CA VAL A 262 5.55 -3.93 14.45
C VAL A 262 5.93 -2.97 15.57
N GLU A 263 5.08 -2.74 16.56
CA GLU A 263 5.37 -1.87 17.70
C GLU A 263 6.58 -2.36 18.51
N GLU A 264 6.66 -3.66 18.75
CA GLU A 264 7.81 -4.30 19.39
C GLU A 264 9.09 -4.14 18.54
N HIS A 265 9.00 -4.41 17.23
CA HIS A 265 10.11 -4.22 16.32
C HIS A 265 10.61 -2.77 16.30
N LEU A 266 9.70 -1.80 16.29
CA LEU A 266 10.04 -0.36 16.34
C LEU A 266 10.76 -0.01 17.64
N ALA A 267 10.31 -0.55 18.78
CA ALA A 267 10.96 -0.35 20.08
C ALA A 267 12.39 -0.91 20.09
N ASP A 268 12.61 -2.09 19.53
CA ASP A 268 13.95 -2.70 19.36
C ASP A 268 14.87 -1.85 18.49
N LYS A 269 14.32 -1.09 17.54
CA LYS A 269 15.06 -0.13 16.69
C LYS A 269 15.23 1.25 17.31
N GLY A 270 14.63 1.50 18.48
CA GLY A 270 14.76 2.77 19.21
C GLY A 270 13.65 3.77 18.90
N ILE A 271 12.57 3.36 18.25
CA ILE A 271 11.34 4.16 18.09
C ILE A 271 10.33 3.69 19.15
N MET A 272 10.04 4.53 20.13
CA MET A 272 9.04 4.21 21.15
C MET A 272 7.63 4.58 20.67
N THR A 273 6.71 3.62 20.71
CA THR A 273 5.29 3.84 20.39
C THR A 273 4.46 4.07 21.65
N PHE A 274 3.57 5.05 21.61
CA PHE A 274 2.62 5.40 22.67
C PHE A 274 1.21 5.38 22.07
N THR A 275 0.69 4.19 21.89
CA THR A 275 -0.67 3.93 21.41
C THR A 275 -1.71 4.15 22.52
N GLY A 276 -2.99 4.28 22.18
CA GLY A 276 -4.05 4.66 23.11
C GLY A 276 -3.78 5.99 23.84
N THR A 277 -3.02 6.90 23.21
CA THR A 277 -2.53 8.13 23.82
C THR A 277 -2.91 9.33 22.95
N ARG A 278 -3.78 10.20 23.47
CA ARG A 278 -4.28 11.37 22.75
C ARG A 278 -3.31 12.55 22.87
N LEU A 279 -3.07 13.28 21.77
CA LEU A 279 -2.43 14.57 21.78
C LEU A 279 -3.35 15.59 22.45
N GLU A 280 -2.81 16.44 23.35
CA GLU A 280 -3.54 17.51 24.04
C GLU A 280 -3.00 18.90 23.74
N GLY A 281 -1.77 19.02 23.23
CA GLY A 281 -1.17 20.29 22.86
C GLY A 281 0.35 20.25 22.76
N PHE A 282 0.94 21.40 22.58
CA PHE A 282 2.36 21.61 22.52
C PHE A 282 2.77 22.69 23.51
N LEU A 283 3.89 22.49 24.21
CA LEU A 283 4.38 23.40 25.26
C LEU A 283 5.74 23.94 24.86
N GLY A 284 5.96 25.25 25.15
CA GLY A 284 7.21 25.95 24.93
C GLY A 284 7.01 27.45 24.89
N GLU A 285 8.10 28.21 24.94
CA GLU A 285 8.10 29.67 24.80
C GLU A 285 8.62 30.06 23.41
N GLY A 286 7.69 30.32 22.45
CA GLY A 286 7.99 30.61 21.03
C GLY A 286 8.46 29.41 20.24
N ARG A 287 9.05 28.39 20.87
CA ARG A 287 9.58 27.17 20.27
C ARG A 287 9.09 25.96 21.05
N LEU A 288 8.89 24.83 20.35
CA LEU A 288 8.48 23.56 20.94
C LEU A 288 9.54 23.02 21.92
N GLU A 289 9.10 22.66 23.12
CA GLU A 289 9.91 21.98 24.14
C GLU A 289 9.32 20.63 24.54
N LYS A 290 7.98 20.49 24.50
CA LYS A 290 7.28 19.25 24.89
C LYS A 290 6.02 19.05 24.07
N VAL A 291 5.71 17.79 23.82
CA VAL A 291 4.40 17.32 23.35
C VAL A 291 3.57 16.95 24.57
N GLN A 292 2.44 17.62 24.78
CA GLN A 292 1.49 17.29 25.84
C GLN A 292 0.54 16.20 25.37
N THR A 293 0.44 15.15 26.15
CA THR A 293 -0.46 14.03 25.87
C THR A 293 -1.37 13.72 27.04
N SER A 294 -2.42 12.92 26.83
CA SER A 294 -3.34 12.47 27.86
C SER A 294 -2.69 11.67 29.01
N ARG A 295 -1.45 11.19 28.80
CA ARG A 295 -0.70 10.44 29.83
C ARG A 295 0.38 11.28 30.49
N ARG A 296 1.13 12.10 29.73
CA ARG A 296 2.25 12.90 30.22
C ARG A 296 2.74 13.93 29.19
N ALA A 297 3.51 14.90 29.64
CA ALA A 297 4.29 15.76 28.76
C ALA A 297 5.61 15.06 28.38
N MET A 298 5.94 15.04 27.10
CA MET A 298 7.12 14.37 26.53
C MET A 298 8.05 15.41 25.92
N LYS A 299 9.34 15.41 26.27
CA LYS A 299 10.32 16.34 25.69
C LYS A 299 10.48 16.07 24.19
N ALA A 300 10.38 17.14 23.39
CA ALA A 300 10.58 17.12 21.95
C ALA A 300 11.13 18.46 21.48
N ASP A 301 12.09 18.43 20.55
CA ASP A 301 12.67 19.60 19.90
C ASP A 301 11.95 19.91 18.57
N LEU A 302 11.22 18.92 18.04
CA LEU A 302 10.27 19.05 16.93
C LEU A 302 9.12 18.04 17.07
N ALA A 303 7.99 18.35 16.43
CA ALA A 303 6.85 17.45 16.30
C ALA A 303 6.35 17.44 14.84
N VAL A 304 5.97 16.26 14.33
CA VAL A 304 5.33 16.11 13.03
C VAL A 304 3.94 15.51 13.21
N LEU A 305 2.90 16.23 12.73
CA LEU A 305 1.52 15.77 12.81
C LEU A 305 1.12 15.01 11.55
N SER A 306 0.71 13.78 11.74
CA SER A 306 0.22 12.84 10.70
C SER A 306 -1.09 12.17 11.16
N ILE A 307 -1.97 12.94 11.85
CA ILE A 307 -3.21 12.47 12.50
C ILE A 307 -4.39 12.31 11.54
N GLY A 308 -4.11 12.23 10.27
CA GLY A 308 -5.11 12.10 9.21
C GLY A 308 -5.25 13.36 8.35
N ILE A 309 -6.10 13.23 7.35
CA ILE A 309 -6.32 14.26 6.33
C ILE A 309 -7.82 14.53 6.17
N ARG A 310 -8.17 15.69 5.61
CA ARG A 310 -9.53 16.10 5.30
C ARG A 310 -9.66 16.46 3.84
N PRO A 311 -10.68 15.96 3.10
CA PRO A 311 -10.90 16.33 1.72
C PRO A 311 -11.09 17.84 1.54
N ASN A 312 -10.47 18.40 0.50
CA ASN A 312 -10.56 19.82 0.17
C ASN A 312 -11.83 20.10 -0.65
N THR A 313 -12.99 20.03 -0.02
CA THR A 313 -14.33 20.14 -0.63
C THR A 313 -15.17 21.28 -0.06
N GLY A 314 -14.59 22.12 0.80
CA GLY A 314 -15.28 23.23 1.46
C GLY A 314 -15.96 24.22 0.48
N PHE A 315 -15.31 24.49 -0.65
CA PHE A 315 -15.81 25.39 -1.71
C PHE A 315 -17.06 24.84 -2.45
N LEU A 316 -17.44 23.57 -2.18
CA LEU A 316 -18.65 22.95 -2.74
C LEU A 316 -19.88 23.06 -1.83
N ALA A 317 -19.78 23.65 -0.64
CA ALA A 317 -20.82 23.65 0.38
C ALA A 317 -22.18 24.11 -0.16
N ASP A 318 -22.19 25.19 -0.97
CA ASP A 318 -23.41 25.80 -1.52
C ASP A 318 -23.67 25.40 -2.99
N SER A 319 -22.89 24.47 -3.54
CA SER A 319 -23.02 24.06 -4.94
C SER A 319 -24.14 23.06 -5.21
N GLY A 320 -24.66 22.39 -4.16
CA GLY A 320 -25.61 21.28 -4.28
C GLY A 320 -25.00 19.98 -4.81
N ILE A 321 -23.65 19.86 -4.83
CA ILE A 321 -22.97 18.58 -5.09
C ILE A 321 -23.01 17.71 -3.84
N GLU A 322 -23.41 16.44 -4.00
CA GLU A 322 -23.51 15.51 -2.88
C GLU A 322 -22.14 15.14 -2.31
N LEU A 323 -22.00 15.29 -0.99
CA LEU A 323 -20.84 14.87 -0.23
C LEU A 323 -21.20 13.71 0.71
N MET A 324 -20.23 12.82 0.94
CA MET A 324 -20.31 11.79 1.96
C MET A 324 -20.10 12.38 3.37
N PRO A 325 -20.44 11.64 4.46
CA PRO A 325 -20.22 12.11 5.83
C PRO A 325 -18.78 12.53 6.13
N ASN A 326 -17.79 11.85 5.53
CA ASN A 326 -16.36 12.18 5.64
C ASN A 326 -15.94 13.36 4.73
N LYS A 327 -16.91 14.04 4.10
CA LYS A 327 -16.71 15.18 3.20
C LYS A 327 -16.06 14.86 1.85
N THR A 328 -15.87 13.60 1.48
CA THR A 328 -15.50 13.26 0.11
C THR A 328 -16.68 13.51 -0.85
N VAL A 329 -16.36 13.85 -2.10
CA VAL A 329 -17.39 13.98 -3.15
C VAL A 329 -17.92 12.59 -3.49
N LYS A 330 -19.24 12.41 -3.44
CA LYS A 330 -19.91 11.19 -3.87
C LYS A 330 -19.90 11.10 -5.39
N VAL A 331 -19.39 9.99 -5.93
CA VAL A 331 -19.32 9.76 -7.37
C VAL A 331 -19.82 8.37 -7.75
N ASP A 332 -20.24 8.22 -9.01
CA ASP A 332 -20.53 6.92 -9.62
C ASP A 332 -19.26 6.20 -10.09
N ALA A 333 -19.39 5.01 -10.67
CA ALA A 333 -18.28 4.24 -11.19
C ALA A 333 -17.55 4.89 -12.39
N TYR A 334 -18.10 5.97 -12.95
CA TYR A 334 -17.48 6.78 -14.02
C TYR A 334 -16.97 8.13 -13.49
N PHE A 335 -16.89 8.28 -12.16
CA PHE A 335 -16.47 9.47 -11.43
C PHE A 335 -17.38 10.68 -11.59
N ARG A 336 -18.64 10.51 -12.05
CA ARG A 336 -19.62 11.57 -12.13
C ARG A 336 -20.19 11.86 -10.75
N THR A 337 -20.36 13.13 -10.44
CA THR A 337 -21.03 13.61 -9.23
C THR A 337 -22.57 13.57 -9.41
N SER A 338 -23.31 14.23 -8.52
CA SER A 338 -24.74 14.49 -8.69
C SER A 338 -25.06 15.46 -9.87
N ASP A 339 -24.03 15.99 -10.55
CA ASP A 339 -24.11 16.78 -11.79
C ASP A 339 -23.40 16.05 -12.93
N GLU A 340 -24.08 15.90 -14.07
CA GLU A 340 -23.56 15.17 -15.25
C GLU A 340 -22.32 15.80 -15.92
N ASN A 341 -22.04 17.06 -15.62
CA ASN A 341 -20.91 17.80 -16.16
C ASN A 341 -19.77 17.95 -15.17
N ILE A 342 -19.94 17.46 -13.93
CA ILE A 342 -18.95 17.59 -12.85
C ILE A 342 -18.50 16.21 -12.39
N TYR A 343 -17.20 16.03 -12.33
CA TYR A 343 -16.52 14.78 -11.96
C TYR A 343 -15.59 15.02 -10.76
N ALA A 344 -15.32 13.98 -9.98
CA ALA A 344 -14.31 14.08 -8.91
C ALA A 344 -13.43 12.83 -8.86
N VAL A 345 -12.12 13.02 -8.60
CA VAL A 345 -11.11 11.95 -8.53
C VAL A 345 -10.02 12.27 -7.51
N GLY A 346 -9.34 11.24 -7.03
CA GLY A 346 -8.26 11.33 -6.05
C GLY A 346 -8.77 11.51 -4.62
N ASP A 347 -7.93 12.03 -3.73
CA ASP A 347 -8.17 12.06 -2.29
C ASP A 347 -9.43 12.86 -1.88
N CYS A 348 -10.01 13.66 -2.76
CA CYS A 348 -11.27 14.38 -2.51
C CYS A 348 -12.53 13.58 -2.86
N ALA A 349 -12.42 12.42 -3.50
CA ALA A 349 -13.55 11.62 -3.99
C ALA A 349 -13.74 10.33 -3.18
N THR A 350 -15.01 9.86 -3.13
CA THR A 350 -15.35 8.53 -2.62
C THR A 350 -15.03 7.49 -3.69
N VAL A 351 -14.58 6.33 -3.27
CA VAL A 351 -14.42 5.15 -4.12
C VAL A 351 -15.26 3.99 -3.58
N THR A 352 -15.26 2.86 -4.28
CA THR A 352 -15.91 1.64 -3.82
C THR A 352 -14.86 0.63 -3.36
N ASN A 353 -15.06 -0.02 -2.23
CA ASN A 353 -14.28 -1.20 -1.85
C ASN A 353 -14.71 -2.36 -2.76
N ARG A 354 -13.77 -2.95 -3.47
CA ARG A 354 -14.04 -3.96 -4.50
C ARG A 354 -14.55 -5.28 -3.93
N GLU A 355 -14.17 -5.63 -2.69
CA GLU A 355 -14.57 -6.87 -2.04
C GLU A 355 -15.94 -6.79 -1.39
N THR A 356 -16.30 -5.63 -0.82
CA THR A 356 -17.55 -5.45 -0.08
C THR A 356 -18.63 -4.72 -0.88
N GLY A 357 -18.26 -4.02 -1.97
CA GLY A 357 -19.15 -3.15 -2.72
C GLY A 357 -19.56 -1.87 -1.96
N GLN A 358 -19.04 -1.65 -0.75
CA GLN A 358 -19.39 -0.50 0.08
C GLN A 358 -18.55 0.74 -0.28
N PRO A 359 -19.05 1.94 0.00
CA PRO A 359 -18.26 3.16 -0.11
C PRO A 359 -16.98 3.07 0.71
N ALA A 360 -15.88 3.52 0.12
CA ALA A 360 -14.56 3.54 0.73
C ALA A 360 -13.84 4.86 0.41
N TRP A 361 -12.74 5.10 1.10
CA TRP A 361 -11.84 6.20 0.82
C TRP A 361 -10.41 5.68 0.64
N SER A 362 -9.77 6.10 -0.44
CA SER A 362 -8.40 5.65 -0.80
C SER A 362 -7.53 6.84 -1.16
N PRO A 363 -7.03 7.60 -0.17
CA PRO A 363 -6.16 8.75 -0.40
C PRO A 363 -4.73 8.30 -0.75
N MET A 364 -4.59 7.58 -1.87
CA MET A 364 -3.36 6.95 -2.33
C MET A 364 -2.99 7.44 -3.71
N GLY A 365 -1.70 7.74 -3.92
CA GLY A 365 -1.20 8.19 -5.22
C GLY A 365 -1.44 7.19 -6.37
N SER A 366 -1.42 5.88 -6.09
CA SER A 366 -1.76 4.81 -7.04
C SER A 366 -3.23 4.89 -7.48
N SER A 367 -4.17 5.00 -6.53
CA SER A 367 -5.60 5.16 -6.80
C SER A 367 -5.85 6.41 -7.62
N ALA A 368 -5.34 7.57 -7.19
CA ALA A 368 -5.47 8.85 -7.89
C ALA A 368 -5.00 8.78 -9.35
N ASN A 369 -3.91 8.06 -9.63
CA ASN A 369 -3.40 7.87 -10.99
C ASN A 369 -4.28 6.94 -11.84
N ILE A 370 -4.82 5.87 -11.26
CA ILE A 370 -5.76 4.96 -11.95
C ILE A 370 -7.05 5.71 -12.28
N GLU A 371 -7.63 6.39 -11.30
CA GLU A 371 -8.85 7.19 -11.42
C GLU A 371 -8.69 8.28 -12.48
N GLY A 372 -7.61 9.06 -12.42
CA GLY A 372 -7.34 10.11 -13.41
C GLY A 372 -7.20 9.56 -14.83
N ARG A 373 -6.59 8.39 -15.00
CA ARG A 373 -6.46 7.73 -16.30
C ARG A 373 -7.81 7.25 -16.84
N LEU A 374 -8.67 6.70 -15.98
CA LEU A 374 -9.99 6.21 -16.38
C LEU A 374 -10.94 7.36 -16.68
N LEU A 375 -10.95 8.40 -15.82
CA LEU A 375 -11.77 9.60 -16.06
C LEU A 375 -11.43 10.28 -17.38
N ALA A 376 -10.14 10.39 -17.72
CA ALA A 376 -9.74 10.98 -19.00
C ALA A 376 -10.33 10.22 -20.20
N LYS A 377 -10.42 8.89 -20.14
CA LYS A 377 -11.11 8.08 -21.16
C LYS A 377 -12.62 8.32 -21.17
N THR A 378 -13.24 8.46 -20.00
CA THR A 378 -14.66 8.79 -19.87
C THR A 378 -14.96 10.13 -20.51
N LEU A 379 -14.15 11.15 -20.26
CA LEU A 379 -14.28 12.49 -20.86
C LEU A 379 -14.11 12.47 -22.38
N ALA A 380 -13.28 11.57 -22.90
CA ALA A 380 -13.09 11.36 -24.34
C ALA A 380 -14.16 10.47 -25.00
N GLY A 381 -15.19 10.03 -24.25
CA GLY A 381 -16.29 9.19 -24.76
C GLY A 381 -16.04 7.69 -24.78
N GLY A 382 -14.90 7.19 -24.26
CA GLY A 382 -14.50 5.77 -24.28
C GLY A 382 -14.32 5.14 -22.90
N GLY A 383 -14.97 5.67 -21.85
CA GLY A 383 -14.79 5.25 -20.46
C GLY A 383 -15.26 3.82 -20.13
N GLN A 384 -14.61 3.22 -19.15
CA GLN A 384 -15.01 1.98 -18.50
C GLN A 384 -15.25 2.25 -17.00
N PRO A 385 -16.16 1.51 -16.35
CA PRO A 385 -16.42 1.70 -14.94
C PRO A 385 -15.17 1.36 -14.11
N TYR A 386 -14.94 2.15 -13.07
CA TYR A 386 -13.88 1.87 -12.10
C TYR A 386 -14.32 0.71 -11.18
N PRO A 387 -13.53 -0.36 -11.10
CA PRO A 387 -13.94 -1.52 -10.30
C PRO A 387 -13.80 -1.30 -8.78
N GLY A 388 -13.20 -0.19 -8.37
CA GLY A 388 -12.93 0.11 -6.97
C GLY A 388 -11.55 -0.29 -6.50
N VAL A 389 -11.31 -0.17 -5.19
CA VAL A 389 -10.02 -0.37 -4.52
C VAL A 389 -10.00 -1.62 -3.66
N LEU A 390 -8.84 -2.25 -3.53
CA LEU A 390 -8.56 -3.34 -2.59
C LEU A 390 -7.89 -2.84 -1.30
N GLN A 391 -7.74 -1.53 -1.15
CA GLN A 391 -7.04 -0.87 -0.05
C GLN A 391 -5.60 -1.38 0.15
N THR A 392 -4.90 -1.57 -0.95
CA THR A 392 -3.51 -2.02 -0.99
C THR A 392 -2.59 -0.94 -0.47
N ALA A 393 -1.70 -1.30 0.46
CA ALA A 393 -0.71 -0.40 1.02
C ALA A 393 0.57 -1.14 1.36
N VAL A 394 1.69 -0.44 1.22
CA VAL A 394 3.01 -0.86 1.69
C VAL A 394 3.73 0.32 2.32
N CYS A 395 4.56 0.08 3.33
CA CYS A 395 5.46 1.08 3.88
C CYS A 395 6.79 0.46 4.30
N ARG A 396 7.78 1.31 4.37
CA ARG A 396 9.10 0.97 4.89
C ARG A 396 9.21 1.39 6.36
N LEU A 397 9.81 0.51 7.15
CA LEU A 397 10.13 0.71 8.56
C LEU A 397 11.62 0.41 8.77
N PRO A 398 12.23 0.77 9.90
CA PRO A 398 13.65 0.46 10.17
C PRO A 398 13.95 -1.03 10.11
N GLY A 399 14.56 -1.49 9.01
CA GLY A 399 14.90 -2.91 8.79
C GLY A 399 13.72 -3.86 8.61
N LEU A 400 12.53 -3.35 8.39
CA LEU A 400 11.29 -4.11 8.17
C LEU A 400 10.45 -3.40 7.11
N ASN A 401 9.75 -4.15 6.27
CA ASN A 401 8.68 -3.63 5.40
C ASN A 401 7.35 -4.21 5.87
N ALA A 402 6.28 -3.42 5.73
CA ALA A 402 4.93 -3.85 6.02
C ALA A 402 4.05 -3.65 4.79
N GLY A 403 3.18 -4.61 4.50
CA GLY A 403 2.27 -4.51 3.36
C GLY A 403 0.98 -5.28 3.57
N ARG A 404 -0.10 -4.81 2.94
CA ARG A 404 -1.41 -5.44 3.01
C ARG A 404 -2.23 -5.21 1.76
N THR A 405 -3.21 -6.10 1.52
CA THR A 405 -4.30 -5.89 0.55
C THR A 405 -5.50 -6.76 0.88
N GLY A 406 -6.68 -6.34 0.45
CA GLY A 406 -7.94 -7.01 0.75
C GLY A 406 -8.44 -6.69 2.16
N LEU A 407 -9.20 -7.61 2.74
CA LEU A 407 -9.85 -7.46 4.04
C LEU A 407 -8.98 -8.03 5.18
N SER A 408 -8.93 -7.33 6.31
CA SER A 408 -8.48 -7.93 7.57
C SER A 408 -9.51 -8.94 8.07
N GLN A 409 -9.17 -9.73 9.07
CA GLN A 409 -10.11 -10.70 9.65
C GLN A 409 -11.37 -10.01 10.19
N GLU A 410 -11.21 -8.89 10.89
CA GLU A 410 -12.32 -8.10 11.41
C GLU A 410 -13.18 -7.52 10.27
N GLN A 411 -12.55 -6.93 9.25
CA GLN A 411 -13.25 -6.38 8.10
C GLN A 411 -14.02 -7.45 7.31
N ALA A 412 -13.45 -8.66 7.17
CA ALA A 412 -14.11 -9.79 6.54
C ALA A 412 -15.35 -10.23 7.32
N LYS A 413 -15.25 -10.32 8.65
CA LYS A 413 -16.38 -10.63 9.54
C LYS A 413 -17.48 -9.55 9.43
N ALA A 414 -17.10 -8.28 9.47
CA ALA A 414 -18.04 -7.17 9.31
C ALA A 414 -18.72 -7.15 7.93
N ALA A 415 -18.07 -7.69 6.90
CA ALA A 415 -18.61 -7.83 5.54
C ALA A 415 -19.49 -9.07 5.37
N GLY A 416 -19.70 -9.89 6.42
CA GLY A 416 -20.59 -11.05 6.42
C GLY A 416 -19.95 -12.36 5.97
N TYR A 417 -18.61 -12.41 5.84
CA TYR A 417 -17.87 -13.66 5.62
C TYR A 417 -17.69 -14.45 6.93
N ASP A 418 -17.40 -15.75 6.82
CA ASP A 418 -16.87 -16.58 7.91
C ASP A 418 -15.34 -16.70 7.79
N PRO A 419 -14.58 -15.69 8.28
CA PRO A 419 -13.16 -15.65 8.04
C PRO A 419 -12.41 -16.71 8.84
N VAL A 420 -11.53 -17.40 8.14
CA VAL A 420 -10.46 -18.21 8.74
C VAL A 420 -9.13 -17.62 8.30
N SER A 421 -8.22 -17.44 9.25
CA SER A 421 -6.88 -16.93 8.97
C SER A 421 -5.80 -17.82 9.58
N VAL A 422 -4.58 -17.66 9.12
CA VAL A 422 -3.39 -18.29 9.68
C VAL A 422 -2.23 -17.28 9.70
N VAL A 423 -1.49 -17.27 10.80
CA VAL A 423 -0.22 -16.56 10.91
C VAL A 423 0.92 -17.55 10.68
N THR A 424 1.77 -17.24 9.69
CA THR A 424 2.91 -18.08 9.32
C THR A 424 4.21 -17.32 9.33
N VAL A 425 5.31 -17.98 9.69
CA VAL A 425 6.67 -17.47 9.52
C VAL A 425 7.35 -18.34 8.46
N VAL A 426 7.66 -17.72 7.32
CA VAL A 426 8.21 -18.40 6.15
C VAL A 426 9.47 -17.66 5.64
N ASP A 427 10.41 -18.41 5.06
CA ASP A 427 11.62 -17.79 4.50
C ASP A 427 11.27 -16.93 3.29
N ASP A 428 11.85 -15.72 3.20
CA ASP A 428 11.66 -14.81 2.06
C ASP A 428 12.38 -15.30 0.79
N LYS A 429 13.47 -16.04 0.97
CA LYS A 429 14.29 -16.70 -0.06
C LYS A 429 14.96 -17.94 0.52
N ALA A 430 15.71 -18.66 -0.30
CA ALA A 430 16.42 -19.85 0.15
C ALA A 430 17.29 -19.56 1.38
N HIS A 431 17.09 -20.30 2.49
CA HIS A 431 17.72 -20.05 3.79
C HIS A 431 19.25 -20.05 3.75
N TYR A 432 19.84 -20.75 2.80
CA TYR A 432 21.29 -20.80 2.58
C TYR A 432 21.83 -19.62 1.77
N TYR A 433 20.94 -18.76 1.22
CA TYR A 433 21.36 -17.60 0.43
C TYR A 433 21.66 -16.41 1.35
N PRO A 434 22.79 -15.68 1.13
CA PRO A 434 23.14 -14.54 1.98
C PRO A 434 22.05 -13.49 2.07
N GLY A 435 21.76 -13.02 3.28
CA GLY A 435 20.73 -12.04 3.55
C GLY A 435 19.30 -12.60 3.46
N ALA A 436 19.12 -13.93 3.59
CA ALA A 436 17.80 -14.52 3.78
C ALA A 436 17.21 -14.08 5.12
N GLY A 437 15.91 -13.76 5.09
CA GLY A 437 15.11 -13.35 6.23
C GLY A 437 13.78 -14.08 6.27
N ASN A 438 12.91 -13.66 7.17
CA ASN A 438 11.58 -14.24 7.31
C ASN A 438 10.52 -13.25 6.86
N PHE A 439 9.52 -13.74 6.16
CA PHE A 439 8.21 -13.11 6.12
C PHE A 439 7.35 -13.62 7.26
N ILE A 440 6.65 -12.73 7.93
CA ILE A 440 5.51 -13.00 8.77
C ILE A 440 4.28 -12.68 7.92
N VAL A 441 3.43 -13.67 7.74
CA VAL A 441 2.29 -13.57 6.83
C VAL A 441 1.03 -13.96 7.57
N LYS A 442 0.06 -13.05 7.64
CA LYS A 442 -1.33 -13.38 7.98
C LYS A 442 -2.15 -13.43 6.71
N MET A 443 -2.75 -14.57 6.42
CA MET A 443 -3.61 -14.79 5.25
C MET A 443 -5.01 -15.15 5.71
N THR A 444 -6.02 -14.54 5.06
CA THR A 444 -7.44 -14.71 5.42
C THR A 444 -8.23 -15.21 4.23
N ALA A 445 -9.11 -16.18 4.46
CA ALA A 445 -10.05 -16.71 3.48
C ALA A 445 -11.44 -16.91 4.11
N ASP A 446 -12.47 -17.04 3.29
CA ASP A 446 -13.79 -17.44 3.72
C ASP A 446 -13.86 -18.96 3.91
N ARG A 447 -14.22 -19.42 5.09
CA ARG A 447 -14.26 -20.84 5.46
C ARG A 447 -15.24 -21.63 4.61
N ALA A 448 -16.38 -21.03 4.29
CA ALA A 448 -17.45 -21.70 3.56
C ALA A 448 -17.14 -21.93 2.08
N THR A 449 -16.47 -20.99 1.44
CA THR A 449 -16.25 -21.00 -0.01
C THR A 449 -14.80 -21.19 -0.43
N GLY A 450 -13.84 -21.07 0.51
CA GLY A 450 -12.42 -21.01 0.20
C GLY A 450 -11.98 -19.75 -0.55
N LYS A 451 -12.85 -18.74 -0.68
CA LYS A 451 -12.51 -17.47 -1.34
C LYS A 451 -11.36 -16.78 -0.60
N PHE A 452 -10.31 -16.41 -1.32
CA PHE A 452 -9.24 -15.59 -0.76
C PHE A 452 -9.75 -14.17 -0.47
N LEU A 453 -9.55 -13.64 0.74
CA LEU A 453 -10.09 -12.37 1.22
C LEU A 453 -9.04 -11.30 1.45
N GLY A 454 -7.83 -11.67 1.88
CA GLY A 454 -6.80 -10.69 2.15
C GLY A 454 -5.51 -11.25 2.73
N ILE A 455 -4.49 -10.41 2.76
CA ILE A 455 -3.16 -10.73 3.25
C ILE A 455 -2.53 -9.53 3.96
N GLN A 456 -1.75 -9.81 4.99
CA GLN A 456 -0.85 -8.88 5.68
C GLN A 456 0.53 -9.53 5.73
N VAL A 457 1.57 -8.78 5.41
CA VAL A 457 2.94 -9.30 5.30
C VAL A 457 3.90 -8.33 5.97
N LEU A 458 4.76 -8.86 6.83
CA LEU A 458 5.88 -8.15 7.44
C LEU A 458 7.18 -8.88 7.08
N GLY A 459 8.27 -8.15 6.86
CA GLY A 459 9.57 -8.77 6.61
C GLY A 459 10.60 -7.82 6.03
N PRO A 460 11.89 -8.20 6.03
CA PRO A 460 12.96 -7.34 5.52
C PRO A 460 13.07 -7.35 3.99
N GLY A 461 12.41 -8.31 3.33
CA GLY A 461 12.50 -8.52 1.88
C GLY A 461 11.41 -7.84 1.07
N ALA A 462 11.12 -8.41 -0.10
CA ALA A 462 10.15 -7.90 -1.07
C ALA A 462 8.69 -8.20 -0.65
N VAL A 463 8.22 -7.52 0.40
CA VAL A 463 6.84 -7.59 0.90
C VAL A 463 5.85 -7.18 -0.18
N ASP A 464 6.17 -6.16 -0.97
CA ASP A 464 5.40 -5.68 -2.11
C ASP A 464 5.10 -6.80 -3.14
N LYS A 465 6.07 -7.69 -3.41
CA LYS A 465 5.86 -8.84 -4.29
C LYS A 465 4.76 -9.78 -3.78
N MET A 466 4.72 -10.06 -2.47
CA MET A 466 3.67 -10.86 -1.83
C MET A 466 2.30 -10.20 -1.95
N VAL A 467 2.27 -8.88 -1.71
CA VAL A 467 1.06 -8.05 -1.82
C VAL A 467 0.56 -7.98 -3.26
N ASP A 468 1.44 -7.83 -4.26
CA ASP A 468 1.05 -7.75 -5.68
C ASP A 468 0.49 -9.08 -6.21
N ILE A 469 1.03 -10.22 -5.76
CA ILE A 469 0.44 -11.54 -6.03
C ILE A 469 -0.98 -11.59 -5.47
N ALA A 470 -1.17 -11.16 -4.23
CA ALA A 470 -2.48 -11.13 -3.58
C ALA A 470 -3.47 -10.17 -4.27
N VAL A 471 -3.02 -8.97 -4.70
CA VAL A 471 -3.83 -8.04 -5.50
C VAL A 471 -4.32 -8.71 -6.79
N THR A 472 -3.45 -9.47 -7.44
CA THR A 472 -3.81 -10.22 -8.67
C THR A 472 -4.86 -11.28 -8.35
N ALA A 473 -4.66 -12.06 -7.29
CA ALA A 473 -5.59 -13.10 -6.84
C ALA A 473 -6.98 -12.51 -6.50
N LEU A 474 -7.05 -11.46 -5.69
CA LEU A 474 -8.28 -10.75 -5.35
C LEU A 474 -8.95 -10.16 -6.60
N THR A 475 -8.16 -9.58 -7.51
CA THR A 475 -8.67 -9.01 -8.76
C THR A 475 -9.38 -10.05 -9.61
N LEU A 476 -8.88 -11.28 -9.64
CA LEU A 476 -9.44 -12.41 -10.37
C LEU A 476 -10.46 -13.20 -9.55
N LYS A 477 -10.71 -12.82 -8.28
CA LYS A 477 -11.61 -13.50 -7.34
C LYS A 477 -11.25 -14.96 -7.13
N ALA A 478 -9.94 -15.23 -7.01
CA ALA A 478 -9.41 -16.58 -6.85
C ALA A 478 -9.81 -17.19 -5.50
N SER A 479 -10.06 -18.48 -5.49
CA SER A 479 -10.13 -19.31 -4.29
C SER A 479 -8.74 -19.80 -3.87
N LEU A 480 -8.60 -20.31 -2.66
CA LEU A 480 -7.34 -20.92 -2.22
C LEU A 480 -6.94 -22.10 -3.09
N ALA A 481 -7.91 -22.86 -3.61
CA ALA A 481 -7.65 -23.98 -4.54
C ALA A 481 -7.04 -23.51 -5.88
N ASP A 482 -7.40 -22.32 -6.36
CA ASP A 482 -6.78 -21.71 -7.54
C ASP A 482 -5.34 -21.28 -7.28
N LEU A 483 -5.01 -20.96 -6.03
CA LEU A 483 -3.73 -20.42 -5.61
C LEU A 483 -2.73 -21.47 -5.14
N GLU A 484 -3.21 -22.68 -4.79
CA GLU A 484 -2.42 -23.75 -4.16
C GLU A 484 -1.23 -24.21 -5.02
N ASN A 485 -1.41 -24.22 -6.34
CA ASN A 485 -0.44 -24.78 -7.27
C ASN A 485 0.11 -23.76 -8.29
N MET A 486 0.14 -22.47 -7.92
CA MET A 486 0.67 -21.43 -8.81
C MET A 486 2.17 -21.65 -9.08
N ASP A 487 2.55 -21.64 -10.36
CA ASP A 487 3.94 -21.67 -10.83
C ASP A 487 4.57 -20.29 -10.73
N LEU A 488 5.01 -19.93 -9.52
CA LEU A 488 5.64 -18.65 -9.25
C LEU A 488 7.15 -18.72 -9.43
N ALA A 489 7.75 -17.59 -9.85
CA ALA A 489 9.17 -17.51 -10.17
C ALA A 489 10.06 -17.86 -8.96
N TYR A 490 11.00 -18.80 -9.19
CA TYR A 490 11.99 -19.24 -8.22
C TYR A 490 13.42 -19.15 -8.75
N ALA A 491 14.27 -18.59 -7.92
CA ALA A 491 15.70 -18.86 -7.86
C ALA A 491 16.17 -18.46 -6.44
N PRO A 492 17.27 -19.01 -5.91
CA PRO A 492 17.70 -18.80 -4.52
C PRO A 492 17.75 -17.35 -4.05
N PRO A 493 18.16 -16.36 -4.88
CA PRO A 493 18.17 -14.95 -4.49
C PRO A 493 16.78 -14.29 -4.34
N PHE A 494 15.72 -14.88 -4.91
CA PHE A 494 14.43 -14.22 -5.09
C PHE A 494 13.29 -14.87 -4.30
N SER A 495 13.39 -16.17 -4.00
CA SER A 495 12.30 -16.91 -3.35
C SER A 495 12.79 -18.27 -2.83
N THR A 496 11.90 -19.01 -2.16
CA THR A 496 12.05 -20.44 -1.86
C THR A 496 11.45 -21.29 -2.98
N ALA A 497 11.83 -22.56 -3.09
CA ALA A 497 11.34 -23.48 -4.14
C ALA A 497 9.80 -23.64 -4.12
N ILE A 498 9.20 -23.71 -2.94
CA ILE A 498 7.77 -23.46 -2.76
C ILE A 498 7.66 -21.99 -2.37
N HIS A 499 7.10 -21.15 -3.23
CA HIS A 499 7.01 -19.71 -2.99
C HIS A 499 6.31 -19.42 -1.65
N PRO A 500 6.78 -18.46 -0.82
CA PRO A 500 6.22 -18.19 0.51
C PRO A 500 4.71 -17.89 0.49
N PHE A 501 4.20 -17.26 -0.56
CA PHE A 501 2.77 -17.06 -0.77
C PHE A 501 2.03 -18.40 -0.87
N VAL A 502 2.47 -19.28 -1.77
CA VAL A 502 1.88 -20.62 -1.98
C VAL A 502 2.04 -21.48 -0.72
N HIS A 503 3.18 -21.38 -0.02
CA HIS A 503 3.38 -22.08 1.23
C HIS A 503 2.34 -21.69 2.28
N THR A 504 2.04 -20.38 2.42
CA THR A 504 0.99 -19.89 3.32
C THR A 504 -0.41 -20.36 2.90
N VAL A 505 -0.71 -20.36 1.59
CA VAL A 505 -1.98 -20.94 1.06
C VAL A 505 -2.14 -22.39 1.51
N ASN A 506 -1.11 -23.21 1.33
CA ASN A 506 -1.14 -24.64 1.72
C ASN A 506 -1.33 -24.82 3.24
N ILE A 507 -0.71 -23.98 4.07
CA ILE A 507 -0.89 -24.03 5.53
C ILE A 507 -2.33 -23.68 5.90
N LEU A 508 -2.91 -22.64 5.27
CA LEU A 508 -4.30 -22.26 5.50
C LEU A 508 -5.28 -23.36 5.07
N LEU A 509 -5.05 -24.01 3.93
CA LEU A 509 -5.83 -25.16 3.48
C LEU A 509 -5.74 -26.34 4.46
N ASN A 510 -4.55 -26.63 5.00
CA ASN A 510 -4.38 -27.66 6.04
C ASN A 510 -5.17 -27.30 7.32
N LYS A 511 -5.19 -26.03 7.71
CA LYS A 511 -6.01 -25.56 8.85
C LYS A 511 -7.50 -25.73 8.56
N MET A 512 -7.97 -25.35 7.39
CA MET A 512 -9.39 -25.46 6.99
C MET A 512 -9.87 -26.91 6.91
N SER A 513 -9.01 -27.83 6.49
CA SER A 513 -9.33 -29.27 6.41
C SER A 513 -9.23 -30.01 7.77
N GLY A 514 -8.75 -29.35 8.84
CA GLY A 514 -8.48 -29.99 10.13
C GLY A 514 -7.18 -30.81 10.17
N ALA A 515 -6.40 -30.82 9.09
CA ALA A 515 -5.08 -31.47 9.09
C ALA A 515 -4.07 -30.73 9.98
N PHE A 516 -4.27 -29.43 10.17
CA PHE A 516 -3.45 -28.56 11.02
C PHE A 516 -4.31 -27.91 12.11
N GLU A 517 -4.23 -28.40 13.32
CA GLU A 517 -4.91 -27.85 14.48
C GLU A 517 -3.99 -26.85 15.18
N THR A 518 -4.49 -25.65 15.40
CA THR A 518 -3.66 -24.53 15.83
C THR A 518 -4.22 -23.82 17.04
N MET A 519 -3.35 -23.10 17.72
CA MET A 519 -3.66 -21.98 18.59
C MET A 519 -3.19 -20.71 17.89
N THR A 520 -4.10 -19.76 17.66
CA THR A 520 -3.75 -18.47 17.04
C THR A 520 -2.95 -17.61 18.02
N PRO A 521 -2.17 -16.62 17.52
CA PRO A 521 -1.50 -15.65 18.40
C PRO A 521 -2.48 -14.87 19.30
N GLU A 522 -3.66 -14.54 18.79
CA GLU A 522 -4.72 -13.87 19.56
C GLU A 522 -5.22 -14.75 20.72
N GLU A 523 -5.51 -16.06 20.46
CA GLU A 523 -5.88 -17.02 21.50
C GLU A 523 -4.76 -17.20 22.53
N PHE A 524 -3.50 -17.24 22.06
CA PHE A 524 -2.33 -17.38 22.94
C PHE A 524 -2.18 -16.15 23.85
N ALA A 525 -2.24 -14.96 23.31
CA ALA A 525 -2.19 -13.71 24.06
C ALA A 525 -3.36 -13.55 25.06
N ALA A 526 -4.53 -14.12 24.72
CA ALA A 526 -5.69 -14.17 25.61
C ALA A 526 -5.57 -15.21 26.73
N GLY A 527 -4.45 -15.94 26.83
CA GLY A 527 -4.17 -16.89 27.90
C GLY A 527 -4.73 -18.31 27.68
N ALA A 528 -5.20 -18.63 26.46
CA ALA A 528 -5.72 -19.98 26.15
C ALA A 528 -4.67 -21.08 26.30
N ALA A 529 -3.38 -20.76 26.32
CA ALA A 529 -2.28 -21.67 26.57
C ALA A 529 -2.33 -22.27 27.99
N GLY A 530 -2.93 -21.61 28.98
CA GLY A 530 -3.04 -22.12 30.36
C GLY A 530 -3.80 -23.44 30.51
N GLU A 531 -4.56 -23.85 29.50
CA GLU A 531 -5.20 -25.15 29.45
C GLU A 531 -4.33 -26.27 28.85
N TYR A 532 -3.16 -25.93 28.31
CA TYR A 532 -2.28 -26.81 27.55
C TYR A 532 -0.93 -26.95 28.25
N GLN A 533 -0.33 -28.12 28.16
CA GLN A 533 1.08 -28.28 28.45
C GLN A 533 1.89 -27.79 27.23
N ILE A 534 2.70 -26.76 27.41
CA ILE A 534 3.61 -26.30 26.38
C ILE A 534 4.73 -27.32 26.18
N VAL A 535 5.02 -27.64 24.91
CA VAL A 535 6.06 -28.62 24.54
C VAL A 535 6.94 -28.02 23.47
N ASP A 536 8.23 -27.98 23.73
CA ASP A 536 9.22 -27.52 22.74
C ASP A 536 9.44 -28.59 21.66
N ALA A 537 9.21 -28.25 20.43
CA ALA A 537 9.36 -29.08 19.24
C ALA A 537 10.41 -28.49 18.24
N ALA A 538 11.33 -27.67 18.73
CA ALA A 538 12.41 -27.10 17.93
C ALA A 538 13.44 -28.13 17.48
N VAL A 539 14.46 -27.74 16.69
CA VAL A 539 15.54 -28.64 16.26
C VAL A 539 16.40 -29.08 17.45
N GLN A 540 16.59 -28.16 18.38
CA GLN A 540 17.26 -28.36 19.67
C GLN A 540 16.40 -27.66 20.73
N PRO A 541 16.48 -28.07 22.00
CA PRO A 541 15.76 -27.40 23.07
C PRO A 541 15.98 -25.90 23.05
N SER A 542 14.90 -25.11 22.93
CA SER A 542 14.92 -23.66 22.81
C SER A 542 14.16 -22.96 23.93
N LEU A 543 13.24 -23.66 24.59
CA LEU A 543 12.46 -23.16 25.72
C LEU A 543 12.99 -23.76 27.01
N LYS A 544 13.11 -22.97 28.09
CA LYS A 544 13.51 -23.45 29.41
C LYS A 544 12.31 -24.02 30.16
N ASN A 545 12.56 -24.98 31.01
CA ASN A 545 11.58 -25.55 31.92
C ASN A 545 10.33 -26.18 31.27
N VAL A 546 10.36 -26.45 29.96
CA VAL A 546 9.28 -27.14 29.24
C VAL A 546 9.78 -28.47 28.66
N PRO A 547 8.91 -29.50 28.57
CA PRO A 547 9.26 -30.76 27.92
C PRO A 547 9.69 -30.55 26.48
N TYR A 548 10.67 -31.31 26.00
CA TYR A 548 11.20 -31.26 24.65
C TYR A 548 10.88 -32.55 23.89
N LEU A 549 10.37 -32.42 22.67
CA LEU A 549 10.13 -33.51 21.74
C LEU A 549 11.00 -33.41 20.49
N ASP A 550 11.97 -34.33 20.39
CA ASP A 550 12.74 -34.48 19.17
C ASP A 550 11.94 -35.22 18.09
N LEU A 551 11.52 -34.55 17.05
CA LEU A 551 10.79 -35.12 15.92
C LEU A 551 11.44 -36.42 15.40
N THR A 552 12.77 -36.52 15.39
CA THR A 552 13.49 -37.68 14.84
C THR A 552 13.40 -38.93 15.72
N LYS A 553 13.00 -38.79 16.99
CA LYS A 553 12.88 -39.85 17.96
C LYS A 553 11.44 -40.28 18.23
N ILE A 554 10.46 -39.67 17.55
CA ILE A 554 9.05 -40.07 17.73
C ILE A 554 8.78 -41.22 16.74
N ASP A 555 8.85 -42.45 17.25
CA ASP A 555 8.60 -43.71 16.51
C ASP A 555 7.51 -44.57 17.19
N GLY A 556 6.88 -44.05 18.26
CA GLY A 556 5.83 -44.69 19.07
C GLY A 556 5.12 -43.67 19.97
N PRO A 557 4.29 -44.17 20.92
CA PRO A 557 3.81 -43.34 22.01
C PRO A 557 4.96 -42.72 22.76
N VAL A 558 4.82 -41.47 23.18
CA VAL A 558 5.87 -40.70 23.84
C VAL A 558 5.71 -40.83 25.37
N ASP A 559 6.77 -41.22 26.04
CA ASP A 559 6.78 -41.34 27.50
C ASP A 559 6.52 -39.96 28.18
N GLY A 560 5.72 -39.96 29.22
CA GLY A 560 5.40 -38.76 29.99
C GLY A 560 4.22 -37.93 29.47
N PHE A 561 3.57 -38.37 28.39
CA PHE A 561 2.35 -37.73 27.88
C PHE A 561 1.23 -38.74 27.64
N ASP A 562 0.08 -38.51 28.24
CA ASP A 562 -1.12 -39.27 27.93
C ASP A 562 -1.66 -38.91 26.54
N LYS A 563 -2.33 -39.86 25.87
CA LYS A 563 -2.82 -39.63 24.48
C LYS A 563 -3.91 -38.57 24.38
N ASP A 564 -4.60 -38.30 25.46
CA ASP A 564 -5.64 -37.29 25.61
C ASP A 564 -5.12 -35.98 26.22
N ALA A 565 -3.83 -35.90 26.57
CA ALA A 565 -3.23 -34.68 27.10
C ALA A 565 -3.35 -33.53 26.13
N LYS A 566 -3.71 -32.35 26.65
CA LYS A 566 -3.73 -31.11 25.87
C LYS A 566 -2.30 -30.60 25.71
N LEU A 567 -1.74 -30.72 24.52
CA LEU A 567 -0.36 -30.29 24.19
C LEU A 567 -0.34 -29.10 23.25
N LEU A 568 0.36 -28.05 23.63
CA LEU A 568 0.68 -26.93 22.75
C LEU A 568 2.12 -27.05 22.25
N LEU A 569 2.26 -27.41 20.98
CA LEU A 569 3.55 -27.64 20.34
C LEU A 569 4.12 -26.32 19.84
N VAL A 570 5.32 -25.96 20.28
CA VAL A 570 5.99 -24.73 19.93
C VAL A 570 7.34 -25.05 19.27
N CYS A 571 7.65 -24.40 18.17
CA CYS A 571 9.00 -24.33 17.62
C CYS A 571 9.24 -22.94 17.04
N THR A 572 10.40 -22.68 16.51
CA THR A 572 10.76 -21.33 16.02
C THR A 572 9.73 -20.74 15.03
N LYS A 573 9.23 -21.52 14.05
CA LYS A 573 8.36 -21.01 12.95
C LYS A 573 7.02 -21.76 12.80
N GLY A 574 6.68 -22.70 13.70
CA GLY A 574 5.50 -23.55 13.59
C GLY A 574 5.69 -24.82 12.73
N LYS A 575 6.56 -24.83 11.72
CA LYS A 575 6.72 -25.93 10.77
C LYS A 575 7.09 -27.26 11.42
N ARG A 576 8.11 -27.27 12.30
CA ARG A 576 8.56 -28.50 12.96
C ARG A 576 7.52 -29.00 13.97
N ALA A 577 6.87 -28.08 14.68
CA ALA A 577 5.76 -28.39 15.58
C ALA A 577 4.60 -29.08 14.84
N TYR A 578 4.26 -28.62 13.63
CA TYR A 578 3.28 -29.28 12.76
C TYR A 578 3.69 -30.71 12.39
N MET A 579 4.97 -30.96 12.10
CA MET A 579 5.47 -32.31 11.81
C MET A 579 5.38 -33.20 13.04
N VAL A 580 5.67 -32.65 14.23
CA VAL A 580 5.47 -33.38 15.53
C VAL A 580 3.99 -33.67 15.73
N GLN A 581 3.10 -32.69 15.53
CA GLN A 581 1.64 -32.90 15.63
C GLN A 581 1.16 -34.06 14.76
N ASN A 582 1.60 -34.11 13.49
CA ASN A 582 1.19 -35.19 12.58
C ASN A 582 1.66 -36.58 13.07
N ARG A 583 2.89 -36.70 13.61
CA ARG A 583 3.37 -37.94 14.19
C ARG A 583 2.60 -38.34 15.46
N LEU A 584 2.35 -37.39 16.34
CA LEU A 584 1.56 -37.63 17.53
C LEU A 584 0.14 -38.11 17.19
N LYS A 585 -0.52 -37.45 16.22
CA LYS A 585 -1.83 -37.86 15.68
C LYS A 585 -1.81 -39.30 15.16
N TYR A 586 -0.76 -39.70 14.43
CA TYR A 586 -0.59 -41.07 13.93
C TYR A 586 -0.52 -42.09 15.07
N PHE A 587 0.10 -41.73 16.20
CA PHE A 587 0.19 -42.58 17.39
C PHE A 587 -1.01 -42.43 18.36
N GLY A 588 -2.06 -41.70 17.96
CA GLY A 588 -3.34 -41.62 18.64
C GLY A 588 -3.48 -40.51 19.68
N TYR A 589 -2.62 -39.47 19.64
CA TYR A 589 -2.81 -38.26 20.43
C TYR A 589 -3.88 -37.36 19.77
N THR A 590 -4.89 -36.97 20.53
CA THR A 590 -6.10 -36.30 19.99
C THR A 590 -6.20 -34.82 20.30
N ASN A 591 -5.45 -34.33 21.31
CA ASN A 591 -5.59 -32.95 21.81
C ASN A 591 -4.31 -32.14 21.64
N THR A 592 -3.76 -32.11 20.41
CA THR A 592 -2.54 -31.38 20.13
C THR A 592 -2.84 -30.13 19.34
N LYS A 593 -2.29 -28.98 19.71
CA LYS A 593 -2.30 -27.73 18.92
C LYS A 593 -0.88 -27.27 18.63
N VAL A 594 -0.71 -26.52 17.55
CA VAL A 594 0.54 -25.86 17.21
C VAL A 594 0.35 -24.36 17.37
N LEU A 595 1.29 -23.68 18.01
CA LEU A 595 1.29 -22.21 18.08
C LEU A 595 1.64 -21.62 16.72
N GLU A 596 0.70 -20.90 16.11
CA GLU A 596 0.90 -20.23 14.82
C GLU A 596 2.03 -19.19 14.90
N GLY A 597 2.89 -19.13 13.89
CA GLY A 597 4.06 -18.25 13.89
C GLY A 597 5.21 -18.69 14.82
N GLY A 598 4.97 -19.66 15.72
CA GLY A 598 5.96 -20.17 16.67
C GLY A 598 6.57 -19.09 17.57
N ALA A 599 7.74 -19.36 18.14
CA ALA A 599 8.46 -18.42 19.00
C ALA A 599 9.07 -17.20 18.27
N THR A 600 9.10 -17.19 16.94
CA THR A 600 9.52 -16.02 16.19
C THR A 600 8.48 -14.90 16.22
N PHE A 601 7.21 -15.25 16.23
CA PHE A 601 6.12 -14.29 16.25
C PHE A 601 5.58 -14.04 17.67
N ASN A 602 5.53 -15.08 18.51
CA ASN A 602 4.95 -14.99 19.83
C ASN A 602 6.06 -14.94 20.90
N ARG A 603 5.85 -14.16 21.94
CA ARG A 603 6.65 -14.24 23.16
C ARG A 603 6.15 -15.42 23.99
N VAL A 604 6.88 -16.51 23.89
CA VAL A 604 6.65 -17.65 24.79
C VAL A 604 7.48 -17.38 26.04
N GLU A 605 6.85 -16.74 27.04
CA GLU A 605 7.53 -16.38 28.28
C GLU A 605 7.87 -17.65 29.08
N GLU A 606 9.03 -17.57 29.72
CA GLU A 606 9.40 -18.47 30.81
C GLU A 606 8.69 -17.97 32.08
N ASP A 607 7.88 -18.78 32.73
CA ASP A 607 7.48 -18.51 34.11
C ASP A 607 8.77 -18.41 34.95
N GLU A 608 9.03 -17.24 35.53
CA GLU A 608 10.18 -16.99 36.42
C GLU A 608 10.12 -17.87 37.66
#